data_f0498cfe024b0f7780fbf43df05d669b
#
_entry.id   f0498cfe024b0f7780fbf43df05d669b
#
_cell.length_a   1.000
_cell.length_b   1.000
_cell.length_c   1.000
_cell.angle_alpha   90.00
_cell.angle_beta   90.00
_cell.angle_gamma   90.00
#
_symmetry.space_group_name_H-M   'P 1'
#
loop_
_entity.id
_entity.type
_entity.pdbx_description
1 polymer ?
#
loop_
_entity_poly.entity_id
_entity_poly.type
_entity_poly.pdbx_seq_one_letter_code
_entity_poly.pdbx_strand_id
1 'polypeptide(L)'
;MNLVNNKINKETVEKTNEFINKIIDVPVENISFDSNIPLDDDITDSNKVHKGNISVLFADMRNSTKFTDDNTAKTVVKVYRSYIKTITSAIRFFNGNVRDFMGDGVLAVFSDKEIDGVMVSSAKQAVLAGKMICTLIDYCLNPKLKEKFNQIIGCGIGICTGTVLATKVGMRGNEGNPDVENETGIIWIGSCTNYASKYCGVANAGEIVVDKKTYSNIPDNANWKLTQKIKGDVIYSCFVSQQNYMDIETDNEAICLGTDIVHSSVGVQINETILTNIDNYEKQIKELTILSQELKKKQTDLSKKESQLDKESSRQKQEAERLKEKEQRVNQEYYNNLARTIEDAHCKREYVIKCGEGFWDKQLEKAISAGEKIGKTELDVQIELCYALEDIYENLNSWEKAYNFLCIQAEYYSWISSYRVENCIKKSSHWLIIKGIIEKRLQTSIPYDLGKDLEKCKEAIKKLGYWT
;
A
#
# COMPACT_ATOMS: atom_id res chain seq x y z
N MET A 1 -7.01 -32.91 1.79
CA MET A 1 -5.84 -32.01 1.79
C MET A 1 -4.78 -32.62 2.70
N ASN A 2 -3.61 -32.96 2.20
CA ASN A 2 -2.59 -33.61 3.02
C ASN A 2 -1.74 -32.51 3.68
N LEU A 3 -2.13 -32.09 4.90
CA LEU A 3 -1.51 -31.01 5.68
C LEU A 3 -0.02 -31.29 6.06
N VAL A 4 0.46 -32.48 5.76
CA VAL A 4 1.83 -32.95 6.11
C VAL A 4 2.86 -32.64 5.00
N ASN A 5 2.42 -32.39 3.78
CA ASN A 5 3.31 -32.07 2.66
C ASN A 5 3.11 -30.61 2.25
N ASN A 6 4.18 -29.79 2.35
CA ASN A 6 4.23 -28.40 1.85
C ASN A 6 4.09 -28.33 0.30
N LYS A 7 3.12 -29.06 -0.26
CA LYS A 7 2.88 -29.15 -1.70
C LYS A 7 1.41 -28.84 -2.00
N ILE A 8 1.19 -27.88 -2.87
CA ILE A 8 -0.12 -27.58 -3.46
C ILE A 8 -0.27 -28.46 -4.71
N ASN A 9 -1.43 -29.09 -4.90
CA ASN A 9 -1.68 -29.86 -6.11
C ASN A 9 -1.92 -28.94 -7.32
N LYS A 10 -1.68 -29.46 -8.52
CA LYS A 10 -1.81 -28.72 -9.78
C LYS A 10 -3.22 -28.21 -10.00
N GLU A 11 -4.24 -29.01 -9.68
CA GLU A 11 -5.65 -28.66 -9.81
C GLU A 11 -6.02 -27.43 -8.97
N THR A 12 -5.51 -27.31 -7.75
CA THR A 12 -5.74 -26.12 -6.90
C THR A 12 -5.13 -24.85 -7.54
N VAL A 13 -3.93 -24.97 -8.11
CA VAL A 13 -3.27 -23.85 -8.82
C VAL A 13 -4.06 -23.43 -10.07
N GLU A 14 -4.52 -24.41 -10.85
CA GLU A 14 -5.31 -24.15 -12.06
C GLU A 14 -6.64 -23.46 -11.73
N LYS A 15 -7.39 -23.97 -10.74
CA LYS A 15 -8.64 -23.33 -10.26
C LYS A 15 -8.39 -21.91 -9.73
N THR A 16 -7.27 -21.69 -9.02
CA THR A 16 -6.89 -20.36 -8.54
C THR A 16 -6.65 -19.41 -9.71
N ASN A 17 -5.92 -19.84 -10.73
CA ASN A 17 -5.67 -19.04 -11.91
C ASN A 17 -6.96 -18.72 -12.69
N GLU A 18 -7.89 -19.66 -12.79
CA GLU A 18 -9.17 -19.44 -13.47
C GLU A 18 -9.99 -18.30 -12.84
N PHE A 19 -10.13 -18.28 -11.51
CA PHE A 19 -10.88 -17.19 -10.88
C PHE A 19 -10.11 -15.86 -10.87
N ILE A 20 -8.77 -15.87 -10.78
CA ILE A 20 -7.96 -14.67 -10.91
C ILE A 20 -8.17 -14.05 -12.30
N ASN A 21 -8.11 -14.84 -13.36
CA ASN A 21 -8.32 -14.37 -14.73
C ASN A 21 -9.74 -13.81 -14.92
N LYS A 22 -10.77 -14.48 -14.37
CA LYS A 22 -12.16 -13.98 -14.41
C LYS A 22 -12.34 -12.61 -13.77
N ILE A 23 -11.51 -12.26 -12.79
CA ILE A 23 -11.55 -10.95 -12.12
C ILE A 23 -10.71 -9.92 -12.88
N ILE A 24 -9.50 -10.28 -13.29
CA ILE A 24 -8.55 -9.35 -13.92
C ILE A 24 -8.98 -8.97 -15.34
N ASP A 25 -9.47 -9.94 -16.12
CA ASP A 25 -9.79 -9.73 -17.54
C ASP A 25 -11.13 -9.02 -17.77
N VAL A 26 -11.99 -8.91 -16.75
CA VAL A 26 -13.30 -8.25 -16.86
C VAL A 26 -13.19 -6.77 -16.50
N PRO A 27 -13.63 -5.85 -17.38
CA PRO A 27 -13.62 -4.42 -17.10
C PRO A 27 -14.43 -4.06 -15.86
N VAL A 28 -13.94 -3.07 -15.09
CA VAL A 28 -14.64 -2.54 -13.92
C VAL A 28 -15.67 -1.52 -14.34
N GLU A 29 -16.94 -1.73 -13.97
CA GLU A 29 -18.05 -0.80 -14.19
C GLU A 29 -18.25 0.08 -12.94
N ASN A 30 -18.29 1.41 -13.12
CA ASN A 30 -18.52 2.36 -12.03
C ASN A 30 -20.01 2.71 -11.91
N ILE A 31 -20.57 2.54 -10.72
CA ILE A 31 -21.90 3.00 -10.32
C ILE A 31 -21.71 4.19 -9.38
N SER A 32 -22.14 5.38 -9.78
CA SER A 32 -22.02 6.57 -8.93
C SER A 32 -23.07 6.57 -7.83
N PHE A 33 -22.70 7.00 -6.63
CA PHE A 33 -23.64 7.31 -5.55
C PHE A 33 -23.28 8.68 -4.93
N ASP A 34 -24.29 9.41 -4.46
CA ASP A 34 -24.13 10.72 -3.83
C ASP A 34 -24.52 10.66 -2.34
N SER A 35 -25.77 10.99 -2.01
CA SER A 35 -26.26 11.08 -0.63
C SER A 35 -26.54 9.71 0.00
N ASN A 36 -26.87 8.72 -0.81
CA ASN A 36 -27.21 7.37 -0.34
C ASN A 36 -26.00 6.44 -0.44
N ILE A 37 -25.38 6.21 0.69
CA ILE A 37 -24.25 5.26 0.79
C ILE A 37 -24.81 3.84 0.59
N PRO A 38 -24.30 3.04 -0.35
CA PRO A 38 -24.80 1.71 -0.64
C PRO A 38 -24.69 0.79 0.59
N LEU A 39 -25.74 -0.01 0.82
CA LEU A 39 -25.74 -1.06 1.84
C LEU A 39 -25.07 -2.33 1.31
N ASP A 40 -24.80 -3.27 2.20
CA ASP A 40 -24.15 -4.54 1.85
C ASP A 40 -24.93 -5.35 0.79
N ASP A 41 -26.24 -5.25 0.80
CA ASP A 41 -27.12 -5.92 -0.16
C ASP A 41 -27.16 -5.20 -1.52
N ASP A 42 -26.84 -3.90 -1.57
CA ASP A 42 -26.79 -3.14 -2.81
C ASP A 42 -25.53 -3.44 -3.63
N ILE A 43 -24.48 -3.94 -2.98
CA ILE A 43 -23.19 -4.23 -3.61
C ILE A 43 -23.11 -5.72 -3.96
N THR A 44 -23.15 -6.00 -5.25
CA THR A 44 -23.06 -7.36 -5.77
C THR A 44 -21.61 -7.83 -5.87
N ASP A 45 -21.41 -9.15 -5.74
CA ASP A 45 -20.12 -9.79 -6.01
C ASP A 45 -19.90 -9.87 -7.54
N SER A 46 -19.35 -8.79 -8.08
CA SER A 46 -19.12 -8.60 -9.51
C SER A 46 -18.06 -7.51 -9.72
N ASN A 47 -17.60 -7.31 -10.95
CA ASN A 47 -16.68 -6.22 -11.29
C ASN A 47 -17.36 -4.83 -11.33
N LYS A 48 -18.47 -4.66 -10.59
CA LYS A 48 -19.13 -3.37 -10.39
C LYS A 48 -18.62 -2.74 -9.10
N VAL A 49 -18.27 -1.46 -9.18
CA VAL A 49 -17.81 -0.68 -8.03
C VAL A 49 -18.70 0.53 -7.82
N HIS A 50 -19.07 0.81 -6.59
CA HIS A 50 -19.82 1.98 -6.21
C HIS A 50 -18.88 3.13 -5.90
N LYS A 51 -18.96 4.22 -6.66
CA LYS A 51 -18.07 5.39 -6.58
C LYS A 51 -18.80 6.60 -6.00
N GLY A 52 -18.28 7.16 -4.91
CA GLY A 52 -18.83 8.37 -4.29
C GLY A 52 -17.76 9.27 -3.69
N ASN A 53 -18.12 10.54 -3.45
CA ASN A 53 -17.29 11.49 -2.72
C ASN A 53 -17.84 11.58 -1.29
N ILE A 54 -17.11 11.09 -0.31
CA ILE A 54 -17.56 10.91 1.08
C ILE A 54 -16.47 11.30 2.07
N SER A 55 -16.85 11.42 3.34
CA SER A 55 -15.87 11.50 4.43
C SER A 55 -15.76 10.14 5.13
N VAL A 56 -14.53 9.68 5.32
CA VAL A 56 -14.20 8.45 6.03
C VAL A 56 -13.64 8.81 7.39
N LEU A 57 -14.18 8.19 8.44
CA LEU A 57 -13.72 8.32 9.82
C LEU A 57 -13.20 6.99 10.32
N PHE A 58 -12.00 7.01 10.87
CA PHE A 58 -11.46 5.94 11.71
C PHE A 58 -11.39 6.41 13.15
N ALA A 59 -11.86 5.57 14.08
CA ALA A 59 -11.74 5.77 15.52
C ALA A 59 -11.14 4.52 16.14
N ASP A 60 -10.13 4.68 17.00
CA ASP A 60 -9.37 3.55 17.52
C ASP A 60 -8.91 3.82 18.97
N MET A 61 -8.98 2.80 19.83
CA MET A 61 -8.63 2.91 21.24
C MET A 61 -7.12 3.09 21.41
N ARG A 62 -6.72 3.96 22.30
CA ARG A 62 -5.31 4.17 22.62
C ARG A 62 -4.88 3.24 23.76
N ASN A 63 -3.69 2.64 23.57
CA ASN A 63 -3.09 1.69 24.52
C ASN A 63 -3.95 0.42 24.74
N SER A 64 -4.71 -0.01 23.75
CA SER A 64 -5.61 -1.18 23.84
C SER A 64 -4.87 -2.48 24.17
N THR A 65 -3.68 -2.70 23.61
CA THR A 65 -2.83 -3.86 23.91
C THR A 65 -2.48 -3.90 25.39
N LYS A 66 -1.93 -2.80 25.93
CA LYS A 66 -1.61 -2.71 27.36
C LYS A 66 -2.85 -2.88 28.23
N PHE A 67 -3.98 -2.28 27.84
CA PHE A 67 -5.23 -2.45 28.55
C PHE A 67 -5.67 -3.92 28.58
N THR A 68 -5.51 -4.65 27.47
CA THR A 68 -5.85 -6.07 27.37
C THR A 68 -4.93 -6.93 28.23
N ASP A 69 -3.63 -6.62 28.26
CA ASP A 69 -2.63 -7.37 29.03
C ASP A 69 -2.82 -7.15 30.56
N ASP A 70 -3.20 -5.94 30.97
CA ASP A 70 -3.35 -5.56 32.38
C ASP A 70 -4.71 -5.99 32.98
N ASN A 71 -5.67 -6.51 32.19
CA ASN A 71 -7.02 -6.77 32.63
C ASN A 71 -7.51 -8.20 32.37
N THR A 72 -8.51 -8.65 33.14
CA THR A 72 -9.15 -9.94 32.90
C THR A 72 -9.98 -9.90 31.60
N ALA A 73 -10.06 -11.04 30.89
CA ALA A 73 -10.85 -11.16 29.64
C ALA A 73 -12.31 -10.68 29.81
N LYS A 74 -12.93 -10.93 30.96
CA LYS A 74 -14.30 -10.47 31.24
C LYS A 74 -14.38 -8.93 31.33
N THR A 75 -13.37 -8.28 31.90
CA THR A 75 -13.28 -6.81 31.97
C THR A 75 -13.06 -6.24 30.57
N VAL A 76 -12.11 -6.80 29.82
CA VAL A 76 -11.81 -6.40 28.45
C VAL A 76 -13.06 -6.44 27.58
N VAL A 77 -13.82 -7.55 27.59
CA VAL A 77 -15.07 -7.69 26.82
C VAL A 77 -16.08 -6.62 27.17
N LYS A 78 -16.27 -6.31 28.49
CA LYS A 78 -17.22 -5.26 28.91
C LYS A 78 -16.80 -3.88 28.41
N VAL A 79 -15.52 -3.56 28.51
CA VAL A 79 -14.99 -2.25 28.12
C VAL A 79 -15.07 -2.09 26.59
N TYR A 80 -14.61 -3.08 25.82
CA TYR A 80 -14.68 -3.05 24.37
C TYR A 80 -16.13 -2.92 23.85
N ARG A 81 -17.06 -3.70 24.39
CA ARG A 81 -18.47 -3.59 24.01
C ARG A 81 -19.07 -2.23 24.32
N SER A 82 -18.74 -1.64 25.49
CA SER A 82 -19.21 -0.31 25.86
C SER A 82 -18.60 0.76 24.96
N TYR A 83 -17.30 0.68 24.70
CA TYR A 83 -16.57 1.59 23.83
C TYR A 83 -17.11 1.57 22.40
N ILE A 84 -17.21 0.41 21.78
CA ILE A 84 -17.73 0.26 20.41
C ILE A 84 -19.18 0.78 20.33
N LYS A 85 -20.01 0.49 21.33
CA LYS A 85 -21.40 0.97 21.36
C LYS A 85 -21.46 2.50 21.47
N THR A 86 -20.59 3.10 22.27
CA THR A 86 -20.49 4.57 22.42
C THR A 86 -20.11 5.22 21.09
N ILE A 87 -19.08 4.71 20.41
CA ILE A 87 -18.65 5.21 19.10
C ILE A 87 -19.76 5.06 18.04
N THR A 88 -20.36 3.88 17.96
CA THR A 88 -21.44 3.60 16.99
C THR A 88 -22.64 4.53 17.22
N SER A 89 -22.98 4.82 18.48
CA SER A 89 -24.05 5.75 18.80
C SER A 89 -23.76 7.18 18.30
N ALA A 90 -22.56 7.69 18.55
CA ALA A 90 -22.15 9.02 18.07
C ALA A 90 -22.12 9.11 16.53
N ILE A 91 -21.61 8.08 15.86
CA ILE A 91 -21.58 8.01 14.39
C ILE A 91 -23.00 8.09 13.83
N ARG A 92 -23.91 7.27 14.34
CA ARG A 92 -25.31 7.24 13.90
C ARG A 92 -26.06 8.53 14.18
N PHE A 93 -25.78 9.19 15.30
CA PHE A 93 -26.41 10.47 15.65
C PHE A 93 -26.13 11.55 14.58
N PHE A 94 -24.96 11.52 13.96
CA PHE A 94 -24.59 12.41 12.85
C PHE A 94 -24.74 11.77 11.48
N ASN A 95 -25.69 10.85 11.28
CA ASN A 95 -26.01 10.19 10.02
C ASN A 95 -24.86 9.40 9.39
N GLY A 96 -23.84 9.04 10.15
CA GLY A 96 -22.76 8.18 9.69
C GLY A 96 -23.17 6.71 9.64
N ASN A 97 -22.50 5.96 8.79
CA ASN A 97 -22.70 4.52 8.64
C ASN A 97 -21.42 3.79 9.05
N VAL A 98 -21.48 2.98 10.09
CA VAL A 98 -20.39 2.07 10.46
C VAL A 98 -20.31 0.99 9.38
N ARG A 99 -19.09 0.73 8.89
CA ARG A 99 -18.83 -0.22 7.80
C ARG A 99 -17.93 -1.36 8.18
N ASP A 100 -17.09 -1.17 9.18
CA ASP A 100 -16.22 -2.23 9.63
C ASP A 100 -15.81 -2.04 11.10
N PHE A 101 -15.49 -3.17 11.76
CA PHE A 101 -14.92 -3.25 13.09
C PHE A 101 -13.60 -4.01 13.01
N MET A 102 -12.50 -3.32 13.31
CA MET A 102 -11.14 -3.87 13.25
C MET A 102 -10.56 -3.95 14.67
N GLY A 103 -10.91 -5.02 15.39
CA GLY A 103 -10.58 -5.14 16.82
C GLY A 103 -11.29 -4.08 17.66
N ASP A 104 -10.55 -3.12 18.20
CA ASP A 104 -11.07 -1.93 18.88
C ASP A 104 -11.25 -0.72 17.96
N GLY A 105 -10.89 -0.87 16.68
CA GLY A 105 -11.06 0.15 15.66
C GLY A 105 -12.44 0.11 14.99
N VAL A 106 -12.94 1.28 14.61
CA VAL A 106 -14.21 1.44 13.88
C VAL A 106 -13.97 2.26 12.62
N LEU A 107 -14.40 1.75 11.47
CA LEU A 107 -14.49 2.48 10.22
C LEU A 107 -15.92 2.93 9.99
N ALA A 108 -16.11 4.23 9.74
CA ALA A 108 -17.40 4.80 9.38
C ALA A 108 -17.28 5.72 8.16
N VAL A 109 -18.37 5.85 7.44
CA VAL A 109 -18.47 6.68 6.25
C VAL A 109 -19.66 7.63 6.35
N PHE A 110 -19.51 8.83 5.79
CA PHE A 110 -20.50 9.90 5.80
C PHE A 110 -20.67 10.45 4.38
N SER A 111 -21.90 10.65 3.94
CA SER A 111 -22.24 11.37 2.71
C SER A 111 -22.82 12.74 3.02
N ASP A 112 -22.80 13.63 2.04
CA ASP A 112 -23.51 14.89 2.14
C ASP A 112 -25.02 14.60 2.25
N LYS A 113 -25.71 15.28 3.18
CA LYS A 113 -27.15 15.10 3.41
C LYS A 113 -27.88 16.41 3.58
N GLU A 114 -29.08 16.45 3.06
CA GLU A 114 -30.05 17.51 3.36
C GLU A 114 -30.73 17.22 4.70
N ILE A 115 -30.62 18.14 5.64
CA ILE A 115 -31.22 18.08 6.97
C ILE A 115 -31.99 19.40 7.15
N ASP A 116 -33.30 19.33 7.34
CA ASP A 116 -34.19 20.47 7.52
C ASP A 116 -34.05 21.56 6.40
N GLY A 117 -33.90 21.10 5.13
CA GLY A 117 -33.72 22.00 3.99
C GLY A 117 -32.32 22.58 3.83
N VAL A 118 -31.36 22.18 4.65
CA VAL A 118 -29.97 22.64 4.59
C VAL A 118 -29.02 21.50 4.22
N MET A 119 -28.21 21.69 3.18
CA MET A 119 -27.18 20.71 2.82
C MET A 119 -26.04 20.72 3.85
N VAL A 120 -25.86 19.62 4.55
CA VAL A 120 -24.79 19.41 5.51
C VAL A 120 -23.72 18.49 4.91
N SER A 121 -22.48 19.01 4.84
CA SER A 121 -21.37 18.26 4.25
C SER A 121 -21.02 17.01 5.08
N SER A 122 -20.60 15.97 4.41
CA SER A 122 -20.06 14.75 5.02
C SER A 122 -18.90 15.03 5.98
N ALA A 123 -18.05 16.02 5.65
CA ALA A 123 -16.95 16.47 6.49
C ALA A 123 -17.44 17.04 7.82
N LYS A 124 -18.48 17.91 7.79
CA LYS A 124 -19.06 18.48 9.01
C LYS A 124 -19.67 17.39 9.88
N GLN A 125 -20.44 16.48 9.29
CA GLN A 125 -21.07 15.38 10.02
C GLN A 125 -20.01 14.47 10.68
N ALA A 126 -18.95 14.10 9.95
CA ALA A 126 -17.87 13.26 10.46
C ALA A 126 -17.10 13.93 11.62
N VAL A 127 -16.82 15.24 11.52
CA VAL A 127 -16.14 15.98 12.59
C VAL A 127 -17.02 16.11 13.83
N LEU A 128 -18.31 16.39 13.68
CA LEU A 128 -19.24 16.44 14.81
C LEU A 128 -19.37 15.06 15.48
N ALA A 129 -19.42 13.98 14.69
CA ALA A 129 -19.38 12.62 15.24
C ALA A 129 -18.08 12.37 16.03
N GLY A 130 -16.93 12.82 15.51
CA GLY A 130 -15.65 12.75 16.22
C GLY A 130 -15.65 13.52 17.56
N LYS A 131 -16.17 14.73 17.59
CA LYS A 131 -16.31 15.51 18.82
C LYS A 131 -17.25 14.82 19.82
N MET A 132 -18.39 14.29 19.36
CA MET A 132 -19.31 13.54 20.21
C MET A 132 -18.66 12.27 20.76
N ILE A 133 -17.87 11.55 19.97
CA ILE A 133 -17.11 10.38 20.45
C ILE A 133 -16.20 10.77 21.63
N CYS A 134 -15.37 11.80 21.46
CA CYS A 134 -14.50 12.29 22.54
C CYS A 134 -15.31 12.67 23.78
N THR A 135 -16.39 13.42 23.59
CA THR A 135 -17.27 13.85 24.68
C THR A 135 -17.87 12.66 25.45
N LEU A 136 -18.49 11.72 24.75
CA LEU A 136 -19.13 10.56 25.37
C LEU A 136 -18.13 9.61 26.05
N ILE A 137 -16.92 9.48 25.52
CA ILE A 137 -15.87 8.70 26.18
C ILE A 137 -15.47 9.35 27.50
N ASP A 138 -15.17 10.64 27.49
CA ASP A 138 -14.63 11.29 28.67
C ASP A 138 -15.69 11.64 29.73
N TYR A 139 -16.91 12.04 29.34
CA TYR A 139 -17.95 12.44 30.25
C TYR A 139 -18.92 11.32 30.63
N CYS A 140 -19.07 10.26 29.83
CA CYS A 140 -20.00 9.18 30.12
C CYS A 140 -19.30 7.85 30.43
N LEU A 141 -18.37 7.44 29.56
CA LEU A 141 -17.76 6.12 29.64
C LEU A 141 -16.64 6.06 30.71
N ASN A 142 -15.67 6.97 30.64
CA ASN A 142 -14.51 6.98 31.53
C ASN A 142 -14.89 7.11 33.05
N PRO A 143 -15.88 7.92 33.47
CA PRO A 143 -16.31 7.95 34.86
C PRO A 143 -16.82 6.57 35.33
N LYS A 144 -17.55 5.84 34.51
CA LYS A 144 -18.04 4.49 34.84
C LYS A 144 -16.92 3.45 34.83
N LEU A 145 -15.99 3.55 33.92
CA LEU A 145 -14.82 2.66 33.87
C LEU A 145 -13.93 2.89 35.09
N LYS A 146 -13.75 4.14 35.51
CA LYS A 146 -12.97 4.48 36.72
C LYS A 146 -13.65 3.98 37.97
N GLU A 147 -14.97 4.18 38.11
CA GLU A 147 -15.76 3.69 39.24
C GLU A 147 -15.68 2.15 39.37
N LYS A 148 -15.82 1.41 38.26
CA LYS A 148 -15.97 -0.05 38.29
C LYS A 148 -14.68 -0.84 38.15
N PHE A 149 -13.69 -0.29 37.45
CA PHE A 149 -12.48 -1.00 37.07
C PHE A 149 -11.19 -0.24 37.40
N ASN A 150 -11.31 0.99 37.94
CA ASN A 150 -10.18 1.92 38.12
C ASN A 150 -9.36 2.15 36.83
N GLN A 151 -10.03 2.19 35.69
CA GLN A 151 -9.43 2.35 34.38
C GLN A 151 -10.00 3.57 33.65
N ILE A 152 -9.21 4.12 32.73
CA ILE A 152 -9.65 5.12 31.76
C ILE A 152 -9.12 4.70 30.36
N ILE A 153 -9.86 5.03 29.33
CA ILE A 153 -9.47 4.78 27.97
C ILE A 153 -9.50 6.07 27.16
N GLY A 154 -8.75 6.12 26.06
CA GLY A 154 -8.78 7.23 25.11
C GLY A 154 -9.05 6.73 23.71
N CYS A 155 -9.53 7.63 22.85
CA CYS A 155 -9.76 7.36 21.45
C CYS A 155 -8.99 8.36 20.58
N GLY A 156 -8.31 7.89 19.55
CA GLY A 156 -7.76 8.76 18.51
C GLY A 156 -8.63 8.68 17.27
N ILE A 157 -8.86 9.81 16.60
CA ILE A 157 -9.78 9.91 15.47
C ILE A 157 -9.06 10.50 14.26
N GLY A 158 -9.19 9.83 13.12
CA GLY A 158 -8.70 10.32 11.83
C GLY A 158 -9.85 10.44 10.83
N ILE A 159 -9.95 11.59 10.15
CA ILE A 159 -11.00 11.84 9.16
C ILE A 159 -10.37 12.35 7.87
N CYS A 160 -10.82 11.82 6.74
CA CYS A 160 -10.38 12.25 5.42
C CYS A 160 -11.55 12.26 4.43
N THR A 161 -11.66 13.31 3.63
CA THR A 161 -12.73 13.47 2.64
C THR A 161 -12.20 13.25 1.23
N GLY A 162 -12.86 12.42 0.44
CA GLY A 162 -12.44 12.15 -0.92
C GLY A 162 -13.30 11.15 -1.67
N THR A 163 -12.85 10.83 -2.88
CA THR A 163 -13.48 9.80 -3.69
C THR A 163 -13.11 8.41 -3.17
N VAL A 164 -14.13 7.57 -3.02
CA VAL A 164 -14.02 6.18 -2.58
C VAL A 164 -14.74 5.26 -3.55
N LEU A 165 -14.18 4.08 -3.71
CA LEU A 165 -14.79 2.96 -4.43
C LEU A 165 -15.17 1.88 -3.42
N ALA A 166 -16.44 1.50 -3.39
CA ALA A 166 -16.92 0.39 -2.57
C ALA A 166 -17.20 -0.82 -3.46
N THR A 167 -16.64 -1.97 -3.11
CA THR A 167 -16.83 -3.23 -3.84
C THR A 167 -16.87 -4.41 -2.88
N LYS A 168 -17.59 -5.46 -3.28
CA LYS A 168 -17.65 -6.71 -2.54
C LYS A 168 -16.42 -7.55 -2.84
N VAL A 169 -15.87 -8.16 -1.82
CA VAL A 169 -14.67 -9.03 -1.92
C VAL A 169 -14.88 -10.27 -1.07
N GLY A 170 -14.03 -11.27 -1.30
CA GLY A 170 -14.04 -12.52 -0.57
C GLY A 170 -14.59 -13.68 -1.40
N MET A 171 -14.98 -14.75 -0.74
CA MET A 171 -15.50 -15.95 -1.39
C MET A 171 -16.88 -16.29 -0.85
N ARG A 172 -17.77 -16.68 -1.74
CA ARG A 172 -19.06 -17.25 -1.34
C ARG A 172 -18.85 -18.67 -0.85
N GLY A 173 -19.59 -19.04 0.16
CA GLY A 173 -19.69 -20.41 0.60
C GLY A 173 -20.25 -21.30 -0.52
N ASN A 174 -20.03 -22.60 -0.40
CA ASN A 174 -20.54 -23.56 -1.38
C ASN A 174 -21.98 -23.96 -1.00
N GLU A 175 -22.94 -23.70 -1.87
CA GLU A 175 -24.36 -24.06 -1.65
C GLU A 175 -24.56 -25.56 -1.36
N GLY A 176 -23.62 -26.42 -1.74
CA GLY A 176 -23.63 -27.86 -1.47
C GLY A 176 -22.92 -28.29 -0.18
N ASN A 177 -22.31 -27.38 0.55
CA ASN A 177 -21.62 -27.67 1.80
C ASN A 177 -21.94 -26.64 2.87
N PRO A 178 -22.86 -26.94 3.82
CA PRO A 178 -23.30 -26.00 4.84
C PRO A 178 -22.19 -25.63 5.86
N ASP A 179 -21.05 -26.35 5.88
CA ASP A 179 -19.94 -26.04 6.73
C ASP A 179 -19.00 -24.95 6.15
N VAL A 180 -19.28 -24.49 4.92
CA VAL A 180 -18.53 -23.41 4.27
C VAL A 180 -19.38 -22.14 4.29
N GLU A 181 -19.07 -21.25 5.23
CA GLU A 181 -19.74 -19.96 5.36
C GLU A 181 -19.36 -19.01 4.21
N ASN A 182 -20.21 -17.99 3.99
CA ASN A 182 -19.90 -16.90 3.09
C ASN A 182 -18.84 -16.01 3.73
N GLU A 183 -17.66 -15.99 3.16
CA GLU A 183 -16.51 -15.16 3.58
C GLU A 183 -16.47 -13.90 2.69
N THR A 184 -17.55 -13.13 2.66
CA THR A 184 -17.64 -11.91 1.86
C THR A 184 -17.72 -10.68 2.74
N GLY A 185 -17.13 -9.58 2.27
CA GLY A 185 -17.18 -8.28 2.92
C GLY A 185 -17.10 -7.16 1.89
N ILE A 186 -17.31 -5.92 2.35
CA ILE A 186 -17.17 -4.74 1.49
C ILE A 186 -15.87 -4.02 1.86
N ILE A 187 -15.05 -3.75 0.87
CA ILE A 187 -13.88 -2.89 1.04
C ILE A 187 -14.16 -1.50 0.47
N TRP A 188 -13.63 -0.50 1.16
CA TRP A 188 -13.75 0.92 0.81
C TRP A 188 -12.40 1.42 0.33
N ILE A 189 -12.19 1.42 -1.00
CA ILE A 189 -10.89 1.70 -1.64
C ILE A 189 -10.80 3.18 -1.96
N GLY A 190 -9.73 3.83 -1.49
CA GLY A 190 -9.45 5.21 -1.82
C GLY A 190 -8.29 5.78 -1.02
N SER A 191 -7.64 6.81 -1.54
CA SER A 191 -6.59 7.50 -0.81
C SER A 191 -7.11 8.08 0.51
N CYS A 192 -8.34 8.62 0.52
CA CYS A 192 -8.96 9.16 1.72
C CYS A 192 -9.19 8.08 2.80
N THR A 193 -9.60 6.86 2.45
CA THR A 193 -9.71 5.74 3.40
C THR A 193 -8.36 5.43 4.05
N ASN A 194 -7.31 5.30 3.21
CA ASN A 194 -5.97 5.03 3.70
C ASN A 194 -5.41 6.16 4.58
N TYR A 195 -5.66 7.43 4.20
CA TYR A 195 -5.19 8.56 5.00
C TYR A 195 -6.00 8.74 6.28
N ALA A 196 -7.32 8.50 6.29
CA ALA A 196 -8.11 8.52 7.52
C ALA A 196 -7.58 7.52 8.55
N SER A 197 -7.25 6.28 8.13
CA SER A 197 -6.61 5.28 9.00
C SER A 197 -5.22 5.74 9.50
N LYS A 198 -4.40 6.35 8.63
CA LYS A 198 -3.09 6.87 9.02
C LYS A 198 -3.21 8.03 10.01
N TYR A 199 -4.13 8.96 9.78
CA TYR A 199 -4.41 10.08 10.71
C TYR A 199 -4.95 9.59 12.04
N CYS A 200 -5.84 8.60 12.05
CA CYS A 200 -6.22 7.90 13.25
C CYS A 200 -4.98 7.34 13.96
N GLY A 201 -4.09 6.64 13.24
CA GLY A 201 -2.89 6.04 13.82
C GLY A 201 -1.86 7.03 14.41
N VAL A 202 -1.91 8.32 14.05
CA VAL A 202 -1.04 9.39 14.60
C VAL A 202 -1.77 10.33 15.56
N ALA A 203 -3.08 10.21 15.70
CA ALA A 203 -3.87 10.97 16.65
C ALA A 203 -3.57 10.49 18.10
N ASN A 204 -3.44 11.43 19.02
CA ASN A 204 -3.35 11.11 20.46
C ASN A 204 -4.74 10.76 21.03
N ALA A 205 -4.79 10.33 22.28
CA ALA A 205 -6.06 10.16 23.00
C ALA A 205 -6.84 11.49 23.05
N GLY A 206 -8.12 11.46 22.69
CA GLY A 206 -8.99 12.64 22.63
C GLY A 206 -8.71 13.59 21.46
N GLU A 207 -7.89 13.19 20.47
CA GLU A 207 -7.50 14.05 19.37
C GLU A 207 -8.22 13.69 18.06
N ILE A 208 -8.63 14.72 17.30
CA ILE A 208 -9.24 14.59 15.99
C ILE A 208 -8.28 15.19 14.96
N VAL A 209 -7.85 14.35 14.00
CA VAL A 209 -6.91 14.70 12.94
C VAL A 209 -7.59 14.59 11.59
N VAL A 210 -7.48 15.63 10.75
CA VAL A 210 -8.15 15.66 9.44
C VAL A 210 -7.20 16.11 8.32
N ASP A 211 -7.53 15.74 7.08
CA ASP A 211 -6.87 16.25 5.88
C ASP A 211 -7.32 17.66 5.50
N LYS A 212 -6.61 18.27 4.55
CA LYS A 212 -6.91 19.63 4.05
C LYS A 212 -8.32 19.72 3.45
N LYS A 213 -8.80 18.69 2.75
CA LYS A 213 -10.11 18.71 2.10
C LYS A 213 -11.23 18.64 3.13
N THR A 214 -11.11 17.80 4.14
CA THR A 214 -12.04 17.77 5.29
C THR A 214 -12.06 19.13 5.98
N TYR A 215 -10.89 19.67 6.34
CA TYR A 215 -10.76 21.00 6.95
C TYR A 215 -11.45 22.10 6.16
N SER A 216 -11.28 22.15 4.82
CA SER A 216 -11.88 23.16 3.96
C SER A 216 -13.42 23.06 3.85
N ASN A 217 -14.01 21.91 4.18
CA ASN A 217 -15.46 21.67 4.14
C ASN A 217 -16.13 21.76 5.52
N ILE A 218 -15.41 22.20 6.55
CA ILE A 218 -15.95 22.48 7.88
C ILE A 218 -16.27 23.99 7.94
N PRO A 219 -17.52 24.40 8.28
CA PRO A 219 -17.93 25.81 8.32
C PRO A 219 -17.16 26.64 9.33
N ASP A 220 -16.87 26.07 10.52
CA ASP A 220 -16.10 26.70 11.59
C ASP A 220 -14.76 25.99 11.74
N ASN A 221 -13.74 26.55 11.10
CA ASN A 221 -12.38 26.01 11.12
C ASN A 221 -11.39 26.85 11.95
N ALA A 222 -11.87 27.85 12.70
CA ALA A 222 -11.02 28.72 13.50
C ALA A 222 -10.24 27.96 14.59
N ASN A 223 -10.79 26.88 15.10
CA ASN A 223 -10.22 26.08 16.17
C ASN A 223 -9.40 24.88 15.68
N TRP A 224 -8.76 25.01 14.52
CA TRP A 224 -7.91 23.98 13.95
C TRP A 224 -6.48 24.47 13.73
N LYS A 225 -5.52 23.62 14.05
CA LYS A 225 -4.09 23.91 13.87
C LYS A 225 -3.50 23.02 12.79
N LEU A 226 -2.91 23.64 11.76
CA LEU A 226 -2.04 22.93 10.83
C LEU A 226 -0.81 22.43 11.56
N THR A 227 -0.52 21.16 11.48
CA THR A 227 0.60 20.52 12.16
C THR A 227 1.19 19.39 11.33
N GLN A 228 2.35 18.93 11.75
CA GLN A 228 3.00 17.74 11.21
C GLN A 228 2.99 16.64 12.27
N LYS A 229 2.49 15.48 11.91
CA LYS A 229 2.51 14.26 12.73
C LYS A 229 3.49 13.28 12.11
N ILE A 230 4.25 12.57 12.94
CA ILE A 230 5.29 11.63 12.50
C ILE A 230 4.93 10.22 12.94
N LYS A 231 5.06 9.25 12.03
CA LYS A 231 4.95 7.82 12.35
C LYS A 231 6.02 7.05 11.56
N GLY A 232 7.00 6.51 12.26
CA GLY A 232 8.22 6.00 11.64
C GLY A 232 8.93 7.11 10.87
N ASP A 233 9.29 6.85 9.63
CA ASP A 233 9.97 7.81 8.74
C ASP A 233 9.01 8.70 7.93
N VAL A 234 7.69 8.59 8.16
CA VAL A 234 6.68 9.32 7.39
C VAL A 234 6.14 10.51 8.16
N ILE A 235 6.18 11.68 7.50
CA ILE A 235 5.63 12.95 8.02
C ILE A 235 4.27 13.19 7.37
N TYR A 236 3.24 13.39 8.18
CA TYR A 236 1.88 13.70 7.76
C TYR A 236 1.56 15.16 8.04
N SER A 237 1.37 15.98 7.00
CA SER A 237 0.78 17.31 7.10
C SER A 237 -0.74 17.17 7.29
N CYS A 238 -1.26 17.66 8.41
CA CYS A 238 -2.66 17.47 8.78
C CYS A 238 -3.17 18.63 9.64
N PHE A 239 -4.47 18.73 9.82
CA PHE A 239 -5.10 19.67 10.73
C PHE A 239 -5.56 18.93 11.98
N VAL A 240 -5.30 19.52 13.14
CA VAL A 240 -5.68 18.98 14.45
C VAL A 240 -6.65 19.93 15.11
N SER A 241 -7.76 19.39 15.58
CA SER A 241 -8.76 20.18 16.31
C SER A 241 -8.20 20.65 17.65
N GLN A 242 -8.46 21.93 17.97
CA GLN A 242 -8.16 22.51 19.30
C GLN A 242 -9.38 22.46 20.22
N GLN A 243 -10.55 22.13 19.67
CA GLN A 243 -11.80 21.96 20.41
C GLN A 243 -12.41 20.59 20.05
N ASN A 244 -12.09 19.59 20.86
CA ASN A 244 -12.43 18.20 20.58
C ASN A 244 -13.74 17.74 21.28
N TYR A 245 -14.39 18.61 22.04
CA TYR A 245 -15.59 18.30 22.81
C TYR A 245 -16.78 19.12 22.35
N MET A 246 -17.98 18.59 22.56
CA MET A 246 -19.24 19.26 22.40
C MET A 246 -19.71 19.79 23.75
N ASP A 247 -20.43 20.91 23.73
CA ASP A 247 -21.13 21.41 24.90
C ASP A 247 -22.25 20.44 25.28
N ILE A 248 -22.39 20.20 26.57
CA ILE A 248 -23.44 19.35 27.13
C ILE A 248 -24.55 20.24 27.65
N GLU A 249 -25.76 20.12 27.10
CA GLU A 249 -26.94 20.78 27.63
C GLU A 249 -27.26 20.15 28.98
N THR A 250 -27.28 20.95 30.01
CA THR A 250 -27.72 20.56 31.35
C THR A 250 -29.09 21.16 31.63
N ASP A 251 -30.00 20.39 32.23
CA ASP A 251 -31.38 20.82 32.59
C ASP A 251 -31.42 21.99 33.58
N ASN A 252 -30.31 22.42 34.10
CA ASN A 252 -30.20 23.63 34.85
C ASN A 252 -29.97 24.80 33.92
N GLU A 253 -31.01 25.59 33.72
CA GLU A 253 -30.90 26.95 33.18
C GLU A 253 -29.63 27.62 33.66
N ALA A 254 -28.79 28.04 32.72
CA ALA A 254 -27.78 29.06 32.86
C ALA A 254 -27.42 29.41 34.35
N ILE A 255 -26.37 28.78 34.86
CA ILE A 255 -25.51 29.51 35.75
C ILE A 255 -24.86 30.59 34.88
N CYS A 256 -25.61 31.62 34.58
CA CYS A 256 -25.03 32.90 34.24
C CYS A 256 -24.11 33.24 35.40
N LEU A 257 -22.81 33.19 35.20
CA LEU A 257 -21.84 33.82 36.06
C LEU A 257 -22.34 35.24 36.31
N GLY A 258 -22.77 35.47 37.55
CA GLY A 258 -23.42 36.67 37.97
C GLY A 258 -22.65 37.92 37.54
N THR A 259 -23.31 38.71 36.72
CA THR A 259 -23.14 40.14 36.74
C THR A 259 -24.31 40.67 37.56
N ASP A 260 -24.08 40.97 38.81
CA ASP A 260 -24.94 41.81 39.65
C ASP A 260 -25.13 43.12 38.87
N ILE A 261 -26.24 43.24 38.17
CA ILE A 261 -26.69 44.51 37.66
C ILE A 261 -27.25 45.28 38.83
N VAL A 262 -26.39 46.06 39.47
CA VAL A 262 -26.80 47.14 40.32
C VAL A 262 -27.51 48.18 39.45
N HIS A 263 -28.83 48.22 39.53
CA HIS A 263 -29.61 49.37 39.02
C HIS A 263 -29.27 50.58 39.88
N SER A 264 -28.41 51.46 39.41
CA SER A 264 -28.39 52.88 39.86
C SER A 264 -27.81 53.77 38.77
N SER A 265 -28.69 54.65 38.28
CA SER A 265 -28.43 56.01 37.80
C SER A 265 -27.07 56.33 37.14
N VAL A 266 -26.86 55.85 35.90
CA VAL A 266 -25.78 56.35 35.04
C VAL A 266 -26.34 56.46 33.60
N GLY A 267 -27.34 57.28 33.40
CA GLY A 267 -27.98 57.46 32.09
C GLY A 267 -27.28 58.45 31.16
N VAL A 268 -26.22 59.15 31.59
CA VAL A 268 -25.59 60.22 30.77
C VAL A 268 -24.14 59.92 30.36
N GLN A 269 -23.40 59.12 31.13
CA GLN A 269 -22.01 58.76 30.76
C GLN A 269 -21.88 57.58 29.78
N ILE A 270 -22.94 56.79 29.60
CA ILE A 270 -22.91 55.61 28.71
C ILE A 270 -22.89 55.99 27.22
N ASN A 271 -23.49 57.11 26.85
CA ASN A 271 -23.57 57.51 25.42
C ASN A 271 -22.22 57.95 24.83
N GLU A 272 -21.35 58.64 25.56
CA GLU A 272 -20.02 59.06 25.03
C GLU A 272 -19.06 57.89 24.96
N THR A 273 -19.09 56.98 25.92
CA THR A 273 -18.24 55.76 25.94
C THR A 273 -18.67 54.75 24.84
N ILE A 274 -19.97 54.64 24.57
CA ILE A 274 -20.50 53.77 23.49
C ILE A 274 -20.15 54.35 22.12
N LEU A 275 -20.27 55.68 21.91
CA LEU A 275 -19.90 56.32 20.62
C LEU A 275 -18.41 56.21 20.33
N THR A 276 -17.54 56.44 21.35
CA THR A 276 -16.08 56.23 21.18
C THR A 276 -15.69 54.75 20.95
N ASN A 277 -16.42 53.82 21.56
CA ASN A 277 -16.21 52.40 21.25
C ASN A 277 -16.69 52.01 19.86
N ILE A 278 -17.81 52.55 19.37
CA ILE A 278 -18.32 52.34 17.99
C ILE A 278 -17.29 52.82 16.97
N ASP A 279 -16.76 54.05 17.14
CA ASP A 279 -15.74 54.60 16.23
C ASP A 279 -14.44 53.73 16.26
N ASN A 280 -14.04 53.21 17.42
CA ASN A 280 -12.92 52.29 17.51
C ASN A 280 -13.21 50.95 16.83
N TYR A 281 -14.40 50.39 16.96
CA TYR A 281 -14.80 49.18 16.28
C TYR A 281 -14.90 49.36 14.76
N GLU A 282 -15.43 50.49 14.28
CA GLU A 282 -15.44 50.80 12.84
C GLU A 282 -14.03 50.92 12.26
N LYS A 283 -13.09 51.50 13.00
CA LYS A 283 -11.69 51.57 12.59
C LYS A 283 -11.05 50.18 12.55
N GLN A 284 -11.29 49.37 13.54
CA GLN A 284 -10.81 47.96 13.58
C GLN A 284 -11.40 47.12 12.45
N ILE A 285 -12.69 47.31 12.12
CA ILE A 285 -13.34 46.64 11.01
C ILE A 285 -12.72 47.05 9.67
N LYS A 286 -12.40 48.33 9.47
CA LYS A 286 -11.70 48.80 8.27
C LYS A 286 -10.30 48.20 8.16
N GLU A 287 -9.53 48.18 9.24
CA GLU A 287 -8.20 47.56 9.27
C GLU A 287 -8.25 46.05 8.99
N LEU A 288 -9.20 45.31 9.60
CA LEU A 288 -9.43 43.89 9.35
C LEU A 288 -9.86 43.63 7.89
N THR A 289 -10.62 44.51 7.29
CA THR A 289 -11.04 44.39 5.89
C THR A 289 -9.86 44.53 4.93
N ILE A 290 -8.97 45.50 5.18
CA ILE A 290 -7.73 45.67 4.42
C ILE A 290 -6.81 44.45 4.57
N LEU A 291 -6.62 43.98 5.79
CA LEU A 291 -5.80 42.81 6.09
C LEU A 291 -6.36 41.55 5.42
N SER A 292 -7.69 41.40 5.38
CA SER A 292 -8.37 40.30 4.70
C SER A 292 -8.14 40.33 3.17
N GLN A 293 -8.14 41.53 2.57
CA GLN A 293 -7.85 41.69 1.15
C GLN A 293 -6.37 41.34 0.82
N GLU A 294 -5.45 41.78 1.66
CA GLU A 294 -4.02 41.42 1.52
C GLU A 294 -3.76 39.94 1.68
N LEU A 295 -4.42 39.28 2.65
CA LEU A 295 -4.37 37.83 2.84
C LEU A 295 -4.91 37.09 1.61
N LYS A 296 -6.03 37.50 1.04
CA LYS A 296 -6.56 36.90 -0.19
C LYS A 296 -5.60 37.04 -1.36
N LYS A 297 -4.91 38.18 -1.49
CA LYS A 297 -3.90 38.38 -2.53
C LYS A 297 -2.70 37.46 -2.34
N LYS A 298 -2.17 37.40 -1.12
CA LYS A 298 -1.06 36.44 -0.77
C LYS A 298 -1.45 35.01 -1.00
N GLN A 299 -2.69 34.63 -0.70
CA GLN A 299 -3.18 33.26 -0.91
C GLN A 299 -3.26 32.91 -2.40
N THR A 300 -3.66 33.88 -3.24
CA THR A 300 -3.67 33.71 -4.71
C THR A 300 -2.27 33.57 -5.28
N ASP A 301 -1.30 34.34 -4.77
CA ASP A 301 0.09 34.28 -5.22
C ASP A 301 0.78 32.97 -4.76
N LEU A 302 0.45 32.49 -3.56
CA LEU A 302 0.91 31.19 -3.08
C LEU A 302 0.36 30.05 -3.93
N SER A 303 -0.92 30.07 -4.25
CA SER A 303 -1.55 29.05 -5.12
C SER A 303 -0.92 28.98 -6.52
N LYS A 304 -0.54 30.16 -7.08
CA LYS A 304 0.20 30.21 -8.35
C LYS A 304 1.59 29.61 -8.24
N LYS A 305 2.31 29.89 -7.14
CA LYS A 305 3.63 29.31 -6.88
C LYS A 305 3.57 27.80 -6.67
N GLU A 306 2.58 27.30 -5.92
CA GLU A 306 2.35 25.87 -5.75
C GLU A 306 2.11 25.18 -7.10
N SER A 307 1.27 25.76 -7.97
CA SER A 307 1.03 25.22 -9.32
C SER A 307 2.27 25.21 -10.21
N GLN A 308 3.17 26.19 -10.05
CA GLN A 308 4.45 26.21 -10.77
C GLN A 308 5.41 25.15 -10.26
N LEU A 309 5.52 24.97 -8.94
CA LEU A 309 6.33 23.94 -8.31
C LEU A 309 5.88 22.53 -8.68
N ASP A 310 4.57 22.28 -8.73
CA ASP A 310 4.01 20.98 -9.15
C ASP A 310 4.36 20.66 -10.62
N LYS A 311 4.31 21.68 -11.50
CA LYS A 311 4.72 21.51 -12.90
C LYS A 311 6.22 21.22 -13.05
N GLU A 312 7.03 21.89 -12.25
CA GLU A 312 8.48 21.70 -12.26
C GLU A 312 8.88 20.32 -11.69
N SER A 313 8.24 19.89 -10.59
CA SER A 313 8.38 18.55 -10.02
C SER A 313 7.98 17.46 -11.00
N SER A 314 6.88 17.67 -11.74
CA SER A 314 6.43 16.72 -12.78
C SER A 314 7.43 16.63 -13.93
N ARG A 315 8.02 17.75 -14.35
CA ARG A 315 9.06 17.78 -15.39
C ARG A 315 10.34 17.05 -14.92
N GLN A 316 10.77 17.29 -13.69
CA GLN A 316 11.94 16.61 -13.12
C GLN A 316 11.76 15.11 -13.02
N LYS A 317 10.55 14.64 -12.65
CA LYS A 317 10.22 13.21 -12.64
C LYS A 317 10.28 12.59 -14.04
N GLN A 318 9.72 13.27 -15.04
CA GLN A 318 9.77 12.78 -16.43
C GLN A 318 11.20 12.74 -16.99
N GLU A 319 12.02 13.72 -16.62
CA GLU A 319 13.42 13.75 -17.04
C GLU A 319 14.25 12.66 -16.36
N ALA A 320 14.03 12.40 -15.07
CA ALA A 320 14.64 11.31 -14.33
C ALA A 320 14.26 9.93 -14.92
N GLU A 321 13.01 9.77 -15.30
CA GLU A 321 12.52 8.53 -15.95
C GLU A 321 13.17 8.32 -17.33
N ARG A 322 13.27 9.38 -18.14
CA ARG A 322 13.98 9.34 -19.45
C ARG A 322 15.47 9.02 -19.30
N LEU A 323 16.12 9.58 -18.28
CA LEU A 323 17.53 9.28 -18.01
C LEU A 323 17.71 7.82 -17.61
N LYS A 324 16.83 7.29 -16.77
CA LYS A 324 16.85 5.88 -16.36
C LYS A 324 16.62 4.92 -17.54
N GLU A 325 15.67 5.25 -18.41
CA GLU A 325 15.45 4.46 -19.65
C GLU A 325 16.66 4.51 -20.58
N LYS A 326 17.29 5.68 -20.71
CA LYS A 326 18.50 5.84 -21.53
C LYS A 326 19.66 5.03 -20.96
N GLU A 327 19.84 5.05 -19.65
CA GLU A 327 20.87 4.26 -18.96
C GLU A 327 20.65 2.77 -19.16
N GLN A 328 19.41 2.30 -19.03
CA GLN A 328 19.05 0.89 -19.29
C GLN A 328 19.36 0.48 -20.73
N ARG A 329 19.05 1.33 -21.72
CA ARG A 329 19.37 1.06 -23.13
C ARG A 329 20.87 0.95 -23.37
N VAL A 330 21.64 1.87 -22.80
CA VAL A 330 23.12 1.86 -22.93
C VAL A 330 23.71 0.60 -22.28
N ASN A 331 23.25 0.22 -21.10
CA ASN A 331 23.70 -0.98 -20.42
C ASN A 331 23.32 -2.24 -21.20
N GLN A 332 22.11 -2.30 -21.77
CA GLN A 332 21.65 -3.41 -22.62
C GLN A 332 22.49 -3.54 -23.90
N GLU A 333 22.82 -2.41 -24.56
CA GLU A 333 23.63 -2.40 -25.76
C GLU A 333 25.07 -2.83 -25.45
N TYR A 334 25.63 -2.38 -24.33
CA TYR A 334 26.95 -2.79 -23.89
C TYR A 334 27.01 -4.30 -23.60
N TYR A 335 26.00 -4.85 -22.90
CA TYR A 335 25.90 -6.30 -22.68
C TYR A 335 25.82 -7.07 -24.01
N ASN A 336 24.94 -6.66 -24.92
CA ASN A 336 24.76 -7.32 -26.20
C ASN A 336 26.03 -7.33 -27.03
N ASN A 337 26.85 -6.28 -26.96
CA ASN A 337 28.13 -6.21 -27.67
C ASN A 337 29.16 -7.18 -27.06
N LEU A 338 29.19 -7.33 -25.72
CA LEU A 338 30.06 -8.32 -25.07
C LEU A 338 29.60 -9.75 -25.39
N ALA A 339 28.30 -10.03 -25.34
CA ALA A 339 27.75 -11.32 -25.69
C ALA A 339 28.12 -11.70 -27.13
N ARG A 340 27.89 -10.81 -28.10
CA ARG A 340 28.30 -11.03 -29.51
C ARG A 340 29.81 -11.27 -29.67
N THR A 341 30.65 -10.54 -28.89
CA THR A 341 32.10 -10.76 -28.96
C THR A 341 32.49 -12.18 -28.57
N ILE A 342 31.81 -12.75 -27.57
CA ILE A 342 32.02 -14.13 -27.13
C ILE A 342 31.40 -15.10 -28.16
N GLU A 343 30.18 -14.88 -28.61
CA GLU A 343 29.49 -15.70 -29.57
C GLU A 343 30.19 -15.75 -30.93
N ASP A 344 30.67 -14.61 -31.45
CA ASP A 344 31.36 -14.53 -32.76
C ASP A 344 32.78 -15.12 -32.70
N ALA A 345 33.33 -15.27 -31.51
CA ALA A 345 34.70 -15.75 -31.33
C ALA A 345 34.80 -17.29 -31.40
N HIS A 346 33.76 -18.01 -30.97
CA HIS A 346 33.82 -19.47 -30.86
C HIS A 346 34.16 -20.14 -32.20
N CYS A 347 33.73 -19.58 -33.35
CA CYS A 347 34.05 -20.08 -34.67
C CYS A 347 35.45 -19.72 -35.19
N LYS A 348 36.24 -18.90 -34.42
CA LYS A 348 37.54 -18.36 -34.85
C LYS A 348 38.68 -18.95 -33.99
N ARG A 349 38.91 -20.25 -34.13
CA ARG A 349 39.87 -21.01 -33.30
C ARG A 349 41.24 -20.33 -33.13
N GLU A 350 41.86 -19.89 -34.25
CA GLU A 350 43.16 -19.22 -34.16
C GLU A 350 43.14 -17.93 -33.36
N TYR A 351 42.08 -17.17 -33.46
CA TYR A 351 41.88 -15.95 -32.66
C TYR A 351 41.69 -16.28 -31.17
N VAL A 352 40.88 -17.29 -30.85
CA VAL A 352 40.65 -17.75 -29.49
C VAL A 352 41.97 -18.16 -28.85
N ILE A 353 42.78 -18.98 -29.50
CA ILE A 353 44.10 -19.44 -29.01
C ILE A 353 45.06 -18.26 -28.82
N LYS A 354 45.09 -17.33 -29.78
CA LYS A 354 45.96 -16.14 -29.74
C LYS A 354 45.64 -15.22 -28.53
N CYS A 355 44.38 -15.06 -28.19
CA CYS A 355 43.96 -14.22 -27.04
C CYS A 355 44.31 -14.85 -25.72
N GLY A 356 44.28 -16.18 -25.60
CA GLY A 356 44.55 -16.95 -24.41
C GLY A 356 43.42 -16.93 -23.37
N GLU A 357 43.49 -17.85 -22.39
CA GLU A 357 42.44 -18.09 -21.40
C GLU A 357 42.10 -16.86 -20.57
N GLY A 358 43.10 -16.18 -20.01
CA GLY A 358 42.87 -14.99 -19.17
C GLY A 358 42.17 -13.82 -19.87
N PHE A 359 42.22 -13.76 -21.21
CA PHE A 359 41.42 -12.78 -21.95
C PHE A 359 39.91 -13.14 -21.92
N TRP A 360 39.60 -14.42 -22.15
CA TRP A 360 38.20 -14.88 -22.20
C TRP A 360 37.57 -14.90 -20.82
N ASP A 361 38.32 -15.21 -19.76
CA ASP A 361 37.87 -15.04 -18.37
C ASP A 361 37.44 -13.60 -18.10
N LYS A 362 38.26 -12.63 -18.50
CA LYS A 362 37.92 -11.21 -18.35
C LYS A 362 36.72 -10.78 -19.21
N GLN A 363 36.51 -11.38 -20.40
CA GLN A 363 35.33 -11.08 -21.20
C GLN A 363 34.07 -11.62 -20.55
N LEU A 364 34.11 -12.82 -19.97
CA LEU A 364 33.02 -13.39 -19.22
C LEU A 364 32.69 -12.57 -17.97
N GLU A 365 33.70 -12.19 -17.18
CA GLU A 365 33.52 -11.33 -16.00
C GLU A 365 32.85 -9.99 -16.37
N LYS A 366 33.27 -9.38 -17.47
CA LYS A 366 32.64 -8.15 -18.00
C LYS A 366 31.19 -8.38 -18.43
N ALA A 367 30.90 -9.51 -19.11
CA ALA A 367 29.57 -9.86 -19.53
C ALA A 367 28.64 -10.09 -18.31
N ILE A 368 29.14 -10.77 -17.27
CA ILE A 368 28.41 -10.97 -16.00
C ILE A 368 28.10 -9.62 -15.34
N SER A 369 29.14 -8.77 -15.15
CA SER A 369 28.94 -7.44 -14.54
C SER A 369 28.04 -6.51 -15.36
N ALA A 370 28.05 -6.63 -16.69
CA ALA A 370 27.11 -5.90 -17.56
C ALA A 370 25.70 -6.48 -17.50
N GLY A 371 25.56 -7.80 -17.38
CA GLY A 371 24.30 -8.51 -17.19
C GLY A 371 23.61 -8.10 -15.89
N GLU A 372 24.33 -8.00 -14.79
CA GLU A 372 23.81 -7.56 -13.49
C GLU A 372 23.15 -6.16 -13.57
N LYS A 373 23.75 -5.24 -14.34
CA LYS A 373 23.20 -3.89 -14.54
C LYS A 373 21.88 -3.87 -15.30
N ILE A 374 21.55 -4.92 -16.01
CA ILE A 374 20.27 -5.08 -16.74
C ILE A 374 19.35 -6.11 -16.08
N GLY A 375 19.67 -6.55 -14.85
CA GLY A 375 18.86 -7.44 -14.04
C GLY A 375 19.01 -8.93 -14.34
N LYS A 376 20.08 -9.34 -15.05
CA LYS A 376 20.44 -10.75 -15.23
C LYS A 376 21.31 -11.24 -14.07
N THR A 377 21.13 -12.47 -13.66
CA THR A 377 22.06 -13.13 -12.72
C THR A 377 23.30 -13.63 -13.45
N GLU A 378 24.36 -13.95 -12.71
CA GLU A 378 25.54 -14.62 -13.27
C GLU A 378 25.16 -15.90 -14.03
N LEU A 379 24.24 -16.71 -13.46
CA LEU A 379 23.78 -17.92 -14.09
C LEU A 379 23.02 -17.66 -15.40
N ASP A 380 22.19 -16.61 -15.49
CA ASP A 380 21.49 -16.24 -16.73
C ASP A 380 22.48 -15.93 -17.84
N VAL A 381 23.55 -15.20 -17.54
CA VAL A 381 24.61 -14.88 -18.51
C VAL A 381 25.37 -16.13 -18.92
N GLN A 382 25.69 -17.00 -17.98
CA GLN A 382 26.38 -18.27 -18.26
C GLN A 382 25.49 -19.20 -19.10
N ILE A 383 24.20 -19.28 -18.86
CA ILE A 383 23.24 -20.04 -19.67
C ILE A 383 23.22 -19.51 -21.11
N GLU A 384 23.12 -18.19 -21.28
CA GLU A 384 23.03 -17.56 -22.61
C GLU A 384 24.29 -17.81 -23.45
N LEU A 385 25.47 -17.77 -22.84
CA LEU A 385 26.75 -17.85 -23.52
C LEU A 385 27.40 -19.26 -23.47
N CYS A 386 26.78 -20.25 -22.85
CA CYS A 386 27.39 -21.53 -22.54
C CYS A 386 27.90 -22.29 -23.77
N TYR A 387 27.25 -22.20 -24.93
CA TYR A 387 27.70 -22.84 -26.16
C TYR A 387 29.00 -22.23 -26.68
N ALA A 388 29.09 -20.91 -26.72
CA ALA A 388 30.28 -20.20 -27.18
C ALA A 388 31.45 -20.38 -26.20
N LEU A 389 31.18 -20.29 -24.93
CA LEU A 389 32.19 -20.44 -23.85
C LEU A 389 32.73 -21.88 -23.76
N GLU A 390 31.89 -22.89 -23.91
CA GLU A 390 32.31 -24.29 -23.96
C GLU A 390 33.32 -24.49 -25.10
N ASP A 391 32.98 -24.06 -26.32
CA ASP A 391 33.80 -24.18 -27.48
C ASP A 391 35.13 -23.37 -27.40
N ILE A 392 35.09 -22.17 -26.84
CA ILE A 392 36.25 -21.34 -26.55
C ILE A 392 37.23 -22.07 -25.62
N TYR A 393 36.74 -22.57 -24.46
CA TYR A 393 37.61 -23.25 -23.50
C TYR A 393 38.04 -24.63 -23.97
N GLU A 394 37.28 -25.34 -24.81
CA GLU A 394 37.71 -26.54 -25.50
C GLU A 394 38.92 -26.25 -26.44
N ASN A 395 38.84 -25.19 -27.23
CA ASN A 395 39.92 -24.76 -28.13
C ASN A 395 41.18 -24.34 -27.35
N LEU A 396 41.06 -23.87 -26.12
CA LEU A 396 42.16 -23.51 -25.23
C LEU A 396 42.71 -24.70 -24.45
N ASN A 397 42.15 -25.90 -24.57
CA ASN A 397 42.40 -27.09 -23.75
C ASN A 397 42.11 -26.89 -22.24
N SER A 398 41.26 -25.92 -21.90
CA SER A 398 40.82 -25.62 -20.51
C SER A 398 39.60 -26.49 -20.18
N TRP A 399 39.81 -27.80 -20.09
CA TRP A 399 38.73 -28.81 -20.05
C TRP A 399 37.79 -28.69 -18.84
N GLU A 400 38.26 -28.26 -17.68
CA GLU A 400 37.40 -28.06 -16.50
C GLU A 400 36.35 -26.96 -16.75
N LYS A 401 36.78 -25.85 -17.36
CA LYS A 401 35.89 -24.74 -17.70
C LYS A 401 34.93 -25.13 -18.80
N ALA A 402 35.40 -25.75 -19.89
CA ALA A 402 34.56 -26.27 -20.95
C ALA A 402 33.49 -27.22 -20.42
N TYR A 403 33.88 -28.10 -19.51
CA TYR A 403 32.99 -29.03 -18.84
C TYR A 403 31.88 -28.33 -18.02
N ASN A 404 32.19 -27.27 -17.26
CA ASN A 404 31.20 -26.53 -16.50
C ASN A 404 30.11 -25.93 -17.42
N PHE A 405 30.48 -25.38 -18.57
CA PHE A 405 29.51 -24.85 -19.56
C PHE A 405 28.73 -25.98 -20.25
N LEU A 406 29.33 -27.14 -20.45
CA LEU A 406 28.62 -28.30 -20.97
C LEU A 406 27.57 -28.82 -19.97
N CYS A 407 27.84 -28.75 -18.66
CA CYS A 407 26.86 -29.08 -17.61
C CYS A 407 25.67 -28.12 -17.64
N ILE A 408 25.93 -26.82 -17.82
CA ILE A 408 24.87 -25.80 -17.98
C ILE A 408 24.02 -26.10 -19.21
N GLN A 409 24.65 -26.45 -20.36
CA GLN A 409 23.90 -26.88 -21.55
C GLN A 409 23.01 -28.09 -21.23
N ALA A 410 23.54 -29.11 -20.57
CA ALA A 410 22.82 -30.32 -20.22
C ALA A 410 21.63 -30.04 -19.26
N GLU A 411 21.75 -29.07 -18.38
CA GLU A 411 20.72 -28.73 -17.39
C GLU A 411 19.61 -27.83 -17.95
N TYR A 412 19.95 -26.83 -18.76
CA TYR A 412 19.04 -25.76 -19.11
C TYR A 412 18.58 -25.79 -20.59
N TYR A 413 19.34 -26.39 -21.52
CA TYR A 413 18.95 -26.43 -22.92
C TYR A 413 18.27 -27.73 -23.34
N SER A 414 17.46 -27.65 -24.41
CA SER A 414 16.74 -28.79 -24.97
C SER A 414 17.62 -29.74 -25.80
N TRP A 415 18.82 -29.29 -26.16
CA TRP A 415 19.74 -30.04 -27.01
C TRP A 415 21.12 -30.05 -26.39
N ILE A 416 21.82 -31.22 -26.51
CA ILE A 416 23.21 -31.38 -26.09
C ILE A 416 23.93 -32.29 -27.12
N SER A 417 25.12 -31.89 -27.54
CA SER A 417 25.90 -32.66 -28.48
C SER A 417 26.57 -33.87 -27.83
N SER A 418 26.18 -35.08 -28.25
CA SER A 418 26.82 -36.31 -27.77
C SER A 418 28.32 -36.39 -28.04
N TYR A 419 28.77 -35.82 -29.16
CA TYR A 419 30.19 -35.73 -29.51
C TYR A 419 30.98 -34.83 -28.52
N ARG A 420 30.41 -33.68 -28.14
CA ARG A 420 31.04 -32.78 -27.16
C ARG A 420 31.09 -33.39 -25.76
N VAL A 421 30.01 -34.04 -25.33
CA VAL A 421 29.99 -34.81 -24.07
C VAL A 421 31.09 -35.89 -24.08
N GLU A 422 31.22 -36.64 -25.14
CA GLU A 422 32.25 -37.68 -25.30
C GLU A 422 33.68 -37.12 -25.19
N ASN A 423 33.96 -35.99 -25.87
CA ASN A 423 35.27 -35.33 -25.84
C ASN A 423 35.60 -34.78 -24.45
N CYS A 424 34.67 -34.10 -23.78
CA CYS A 424 34.90 -33.60 -22.43
C CYS A 424 35.11 -34.70 -21.44
N ILE A 425 34.34 -35.79 -21.49
CA ILE A 425 34.50 -36.93 -20.59
C ILE A 425 35.86 -37.65 -20.79
N LYS A 426 36.33 -37.82 -22.00
CA LYS A 426 37.65 -38.39 -22.26
C LYS A 426 38.79 -37.61 -21.67
N LYS A 427 38.61 -36.31 -21.43
CA LYS A 427 39.64 -35.37 -21.00
C LYS A 427 39.39 -34.79 -19.59
N SER A 428 38.29 -35.08 -18.96
CA SER A 428 37.97 -34.62 -17.62
C SER A 428 37.55 -35.79 -16.71
N SER A 429 37.85 -35.67 -15.41
CA SER A 429 37.46 -36.66 -14.39
C SER A 429 36.00 -36.50 -13.89
N HIS A 430 35.21 -35.58 -14.46
CA HIS A 430 33.91 -35.19 -13.93
C HIS A 430 32.70 -35.88 -14.57
N TRP A 431 32.92 -36.99 -15.26
CA TRP A 431 31.87 -37.78 -15.93
C TRP A 431 30.66 -38.17 -15.06
N LEU A 432 30.88 -38.38 -13.74
CA LEU A 432 29.83 -38.74 -12.79
C LEU A 432 28.74 -37.65 -12.67
N ILE A 433 29.11 -36.37 -12.78
CA ILE A 433 28.16 -35.26 -12.67
C ILE A 433 27.33 -35.15 -13.94
N ILE A 434 27.94 -35.25 -15.13
CA ILE A 434 27.21 -35.31 -16.39
C ILE A 434 26.24 -36.49 -16.40
N LYS A 435 26.69 -37.66 -15.98
CA LYS A 435 25.85 -38.85 -15.83
C LYS A 435 24.63 -38.52 -14.98
N GLY A 436 24.84 -37.95 -13.79
CA GLY A 436 23.76 -37.59 -12.87
C GLY A 436 22.77 -36.58 -13.47
N ILE A 437 23.25 -35.60 -14.20
CA ILE A 437 22.38 -34.61 -14.88
C ILE A 437 21.53 -35.27 -15.96
N ILE A 438 22.13 -36.10 -16.80
CA ILE A 438 21.44 -36.82 -17.88
C ILE A 438 20.41 -37.79 -17.29
N GLU A 439 20.77 -38.59 -16.27
CA GLU A 439 19.84 -39.50 -15.59
C GLU A 439 18.64 -38.76 -14.99
N LYS A 440 18.85 -37.62 -14.31
CA LYS A 440 17.80 -36.81 -13.73
C LYS A 440 16.84 -36.26 -14.82
N ARG A 441 17.38 -35.84 -15.96
CA ARG A 441 16.56 -35.29 -17.05
C ARG A 441 15.78 -36.39 -17.79
N LEU A 442 16.34 -37.60 -17.98
CA LEU A 442 15.63 -38.71 -18.58
C LEU A 442 14.46 -39.23 -17.72
N GLN A 443 14.47 -38.97 -16.41
CA GLN A 443 13.38 -39.31 -15.50
C GLN A 443 12.23 -38.33 -15.47
N THR A 444 12.40 -37.14 -16.08
CA THR A 444 11.36 -36.10 -16.17
C THR A 444 10.61 -36.22 -17.50
N SER A 445 9.38 -35.64 -17.58
CA SER A 445 8.64 -35.53 -18.85
C SER A 445 9.37 -34.57 -19.79
N ILE A 446 10.17 -35.09 -20.73
CA ILE A 446 11.02 -34.31 -21.63
C ILE A 446 10.40 -34.32 -23.02
N PRO A 447 10.49 -33.21 -23.80
CA PRO A 447 10.14 -33.21 -25.21
C PRO A 447 10.86 -34.33 -25.97
N TYR A 448 10.18 -34.97 -26.94
CA TYR A 448 10.67 -36.15 -27.66
C TYR A 448 12.08 -35.98 -28.30
N ASP A 449 12.37 -34.81 -28.85
CA ASP A 449 13.65 -34.52 -29.51
C ASP A 449 14.80 -34.44 -28.48
N LEU A 450 14.57 -33.83 -27.33
CA LEU A 450 15.55 -33.80 -26.25
C LEU A 450 15.82 -35.19 -25.66
N GLY A 451 14.77 -35.99 -25.51
CA GLY A 451 14.92 -37.39 -25.04
C GLY A 451 15.87 -38.19 -25.94
N LYS A 452 15.78 -38.04 -27.28
CA LYS A 452 16.69 -38.70 -28.22
C LYS A 452 18.14 -38.26 -28.07
N ASP A 453 18.39 -36.98 -27.90
CA ASP A 453 19.75 -36.46 -27.77
C ASP A 453 20.37 -36.87 -26.43
N LEU A 454 19.59 -36.89 -25.35
CA LEU A 454 20.04 -37.40 -24.05
C LEU A 454 20.34 -38.89 -24.09
N GLU A 455 19.54 -39.72 -24.77
CA GLU A 455 19.84 -41.14 -24.96
C GLU A 455 21.10 -41.34 -25.79
N LYS A 456 21.35 -40.56 -26.88
CA LYS A 456 22.63 -40.58 -27.60
C LYS A 456 23.82 -40.23 -26.72
N CYS A 457 23.69 -39.23 -25.82
CA CYS A 457 24.71 -38.88 -24.85
C CYS A 457 24.97 -40.07 -23.89
N LYS A 458 23.92 -40.67 -23.39
CA LYS A 458 24.02 -41.88 -22.53
C LYS A 458 24.71 -43.04 -23.22
N GLU A 459 24.37 -43.31 -24.49
CA GLU A 459 25.06 -44.36 -25.26
C GLU A 459 26.54 -44.04 -25.51
N ALA A 460 26.87 -42.76 -25.79
CA ALA A 460 28.26 -42.34 -25.94
C ALA A 460 29.06 -42.53 -24.67
N ILE A 461 28.51 -42.14 -23.52
CA ILE A 461 29.12 -42.34 -22.17
C ILE A 461 29.29 -43.85 -21.88
N LYS A 462 28.30 -44.67 -22.20
CA LYS A 462 28.33 -46.11 -22.04
C LYS A 462 29.44 -46.77 -22.84
N LYS A 463 29.63 -46.32 -24.11
CA LYS A 463 30.74 -46.79 -24.97
C LYS A 463 32.13 -46.52 -24.43
N LEU A 464 32.24 -45.46 -23.57
CA LEU A 464 33.48 -45.13 -22.88
C LEU A 464 33.68 -45.92 -21.58
N GLY A 465 32.79 -46.85 -21.23
CA GLY A 465 32.90 -47.68 -20.04
C GLY A 465 32.50 -46.98 -18.72
N TYR A 466 31.86 -45.80 -18.83
CA TYR A 466 31.49 -45.01 -17.62
C TYR A 466 30.02 -45.15 -17.20
N TRP A 467 29.23 -45.92 -17.96
CA TRP A 467 27.84 -46.22 -17.64
C TRP A 467 27.59 -47.71 -17.68
N THR A 468 27.27 -48.25 -16.54
CA THR A 468 26.87 -49.68 -16.40
C THR A 468 25.34 -49.77 -16.37
#